data_3bb44d9e6037adf60a8683358d9fad7e
#
_entry.id   3bb44d9e6037adf60a8683358d9fad7e
#
_cell.length_a   1.000
_cell.length_b   1.000
_cell.length_c   1.000
_cell.angle_alpha   90.00
_cell.angle_beta   90.00
_cell.angle_gamma   90.00
#
_symmetry.space_group_name_H-M   'P 1'
#
loop_
_entity.id
_entity.type
_entity.pdbx_description
1 polymer ?
#
loop_
_entity_poly.entity_id
_entity_poly.type
_entity_poly.pdbx_seq_one_letter_code
_entity_poly.pdbx_strand_id
1 'polypeptide(L)'
;MTVVPEVKKTLSLTSEDYNARFREIIDREFPELEGRQEPEHLVCDRGGDLHHGEKAIKLAGSFGIKLMPWQKEQVLLALAVDADGHWLHPDVVLICPRQNGKSLILEVILLYRLFKLNHQIVFSAHQWRTAKSIRNRIWKRIKSRPWAARRLVRNTASAGEAEMETADGGKVQFTTRSNDMGRGFDQIDLLMIDEAYNLDSGEMDAVAPTQLAAEDPQTYYTSSAVNEFKHPKGEELSKLRESALGDGADGMLFSEFAAPAGMDPDDPLTWMMANPSYGVVANEKKIRSLKKKLTDVGFEVEMLGWGRWFALSSDGELATLIDVAEWGSVVESAPRFWSDAARDFGATSLCGLGMDFKPDGDKAGLVSAVTVGDKFFLSLSPVDDFVRADLVASVSRTLELCVEGKIFPVGVGMDPVGPGSTVVGPLQDAGVYPEELSGADVSKAWELFKRLWAEGRIVHDGDGRWAAAWALAQERSSKGRYPSLDRYASDVSILNAALFAIWVLQEFLGTEDVAEVGKKKFVGRARAVPTPRRAAVMQF
;
A
#
# COMPACT_ATOMS: atom_id res chain seq x y z
N MET A 1 21.36 -27.60 17.24
CA MET A 1 22.30 -26.94 16.32
C MET A 1 21.47 -26.02 15.45
N THR A 2 21.47 -24.76 15.77
CA THR A 2 20.68 -23.75 15.06
C THR A 2 21.32 -23.51 13.70
N VAL A 3 20.65 -23.93 12.63
CA VAL A 3 21.10 -23.66 11.26
C VAL A 3 20.76 -22.20 10.96
N VAL A 4 21.78 -21.36 10.91
CA VAL A 4 21.66 -19.96 10.50
C VAL A 4 21.23 -19.96 9.02
N PRO A 5 20.16 -19.25 8.60
CA PRO A 5 19.81 -19.13 7.21
C PRO A 5 20.97 -18.47 6.44
N GLU A 6 21.41 -19.10 5.37
CA GLU A 6 22.48 -18.60 4.53
C GLU A 6 21.97 -17.37 3.76
N VAL A 7 22.20 -16.17 4.30
CA VAL A 7 21.98 -14.92 3.58
C VAL A 7 22.97 -14.89 2.43
N LYS A 8 22.48 -15.08 1.22
CA LYS A 8 23.31 -15.10 0.03
C LYS A 8 24.03 -13.78 -0.18
N LYS A 9 25.36 -13.87 -0.30
CA LYS A 9 26.25 -12.84 -0.83
C LYS A 9 25.70 -12.28 -2.13
N THR A 10 25.70 -10.96 -2.25
CA THR A 10 25.56 -10.24 -3.51
C THR A 10 26.57 -10.80 -4.52
N LEU A 11 26.10 -11.55 -5.50
CA LEU A 11 26.94 -12.07 -6.58
C LEU A 11 27.33 -10.89 -7.48
N SER A 12 28.64 -10.65 -7.62
CA SER A 12 29.16 -9.82 -8.71
C SER A 12 28.91 -10.57 -10.02
N LEU A 13 27.85 -10.17 -10.74
CA LEU A 13 27.47 -10.78 -12.01
C LEU A 13 28.43 -10.36 -13.10
N THR A 14 29.33 -11.25 -13.48
CA THR A 14 29.89 -11.28 -14.84
C THR A 14 28.85 -11.93 -15.75
N SER A 15 28.68 -11.46 -16.97
CA SER A 15 27.65 -11.83 -17.95
C SER A 15 27.64 -13.30 -18.39
N GLU A 16 28.51 -14.11 -17.84
CA GLU A 16 28.70 -15.52 -18.22
C GLU A 16 28.15 -16.43 -17.12
N ASP A 17 26.92 -16.89 -17.32
CA ASP A 17 26.37 -18.09 -16.72
C ASP A 17 25.61 -17.98 -15.37
N TYR A 18 24.76 -16.97 -15.24
CA TYR A 18 23.78 -16.93 -14.13
C TYR A 18 22.77 -18.11 -14.14
N ASN A 19 22.74 -18.94 -15.21
CA ASN A 19 21.92 -20.13 -15.34
C ASN A 19 22.72 -21.44 -15.37
N ALA A 20 24.02 -21.46 -15.01
CA ALA A 20 24.89 -22.64 -15.09
C ALA A 20 24.24 -23.90 -14.52
N ARG A 21 23.60 -23.80 -13.35
CA ARG A 21 22.93 -24.91 -12.68
C ARG A 21 21.77 -25.52 -13.50
N PHE A 22 21.16 -24.76 -14.37
CA PHE A 22 20.00 -25.16 -15.17
C PHE A 22 20.34 -25.37 -16.65
N ARG A 23 21.59 -25.16 -17.07
CA ARG A 23 21.99 -25.14 -18.48
C ARG A 23 21.55 -26.37 -19.25
N GLU A 24 21.84 -27.57 -18.73
CA GLU A 24 21.45 -28.82 -19.39
C GLU A 24 19.95 -28.95 -19.65
N ILE A 25 19.12 -28.53 -18.68
CA ILE A 25 17.66 -28.58 -18.81
C ILE A 25 17.18 -27.51 -19.80
N ILE A 26 17.77 -26.32 -19.74
CA ILE A 26 17.44 -25.20 -20.64
C ILE A 26 17.74 -25.63 -22.09
N ASP A 27 18.92 -26.08 -22.37
CA ASP A 27 19.34 -26.45 -23.73
C ASP A 27 18.49 -27.59 -24.32
N ARG A 28 18.06 -28.54 -23.48
CA ARG A 28 17.23 -29.66 -23.89
C ARG A 28 15.76 -29.32 -24.04
N GLU A 29 15.20 -28.54 -23.10
CA GLU A 29 13.75 -28.40 -22.97
C GLU A 29 13.25 -27.00 -23.31
N PHE A 30 14.05 -25.97 -23.15
CA PHE A 30 13.68 -24.56 -23.31
C PHE A 30 14.82 -23.75 -23.94
N PRO A 31 15.29 -24.09 -25.15
CA PRO A 31 16.51 -23.46 -25.73
C PRO A 31 16.41 -21.95 -25.92
N GLU A 32 15.19 -21.38 -25.93
CA GLU A 32 14.94 -19.94 -26.03
C GLU A 32 14.93 -19.23 -24.66
N LEU A 33 15.10 -19.96 -23.55
CA LEU A 33 15.00 -19.43 -22.20
C LEU A 33 16.31 -18.74 -21.80
N GLU A 34 16.24 -17.41 -21.67
CA GLU A 34 17.38 -16.56 -21.33
C GLU A 34 17.23 -15.96 -19.92
N GLY A 35 16.00 -15.90 -19.35
CA GLY A 35 15.74 -15.34 -18.04
C GLY A 35 16.45 -16.08 -16.91
N ARG A 36 16.90 -15.35 -15.89
CA ARG A 36 17.54 -15.91 -14.69
C ARG A 36 16.57 -16.83 -13.95
N GLN A 37 16.96 -18.08 -13.73
CA GLN A 37 16.12 -19.10 -13.13
C GLN A 37 16.13 -19.08 -11.59
N GLU A 38 17.10 -18.41 -10.97
CA GLU A 38 17.17 -18.22 -9.53
C GLU A 38 16.54 -16.87 -9.14
N PRO A 39 15.76 -16.80 -8.04
CA PRO A 39 15.23 -15.53 -7.54
C PRO A 39 16.35 -14.63 -7.02
N GLU A 40 16.10 -13.33 -6.93
CA GLU A 40 17.00 -12.35 -6.30
C GLU A 40 17.12 -12.63 -4.81
N HIS A 41 16.00 -12.87 -4.16
CA HIS A 41 15.94 -13.26 -2.77
C HIS A 41 15.25 -14.62 -2.62
N LEU A 42 15.95 -15.56 -1.98
CA LEU A 42 15.42 -16.87 -1.63
C LEU A 42 15.71 -17.16 -0.17
N VAL A 43 14.67 -17.31 0.60
CA VAL A 43 14.74 -17.74 2.00
C VAL A 43 13.93 -19.02 2.12
N CYS A 44 14.55 -20.13 2.49
CA CYS A 44 13.90 -21.41 2.66
C CYS A 44 14.80 -22.37 3.45
N ASP A 45 14.18 -23.33 4.11
CA ASP A 45 14.85 -24.54 4.53
C ASP A 45 14.95 -25.51 3.33
N ARG A 46 16.12 -26.12 3.13
CA ARG A 46 16.38 -27.08 2.05
C ARG A 46 16.53 -28.52 2.54
N GLY A 47 16.32 -28.75 3.86
CA GLY A 47 16.53 -30.03 4.49
C GLY A 47 15.42 -31.08 4.31
N GLY A 48 14.30 -30.71 3.64
CA GLY A 48 13.13 -31.54 3.53
C GLY A 48 13.16 -32.60 2.42
N ASP A 49 12.23 -33.57 2.52
CA ASP A 49 11.94 -34.55 1.47
C ASP A 49 11.08 -33.91 0.36
N LEU A 50 11.57 -33.98 -0.89
CA LEU A 50 10.95 -33.35 -2.06
C LEU A 50 9.96 -34.27 -2.81
N HIS A 51 9.66 -35.46 -2.29
CA HIS A 51 8.88 -36.47 -3.00
C HIS A 51 7.48 -36.02 -3.45
N HIS A 52 6.80 -35.15 -2.67
CA HIS A 52 5.53 -34.55 -3.05
C HIS A 52 5.65 -33.64 -4.26
N GLY A 53 6.69 -32.80 -4.28
CA GLY A 53 7.00 -31.93 -5.42
C GLY A 53 7.31 -32.73 -6.70
N GLU A 54 8.09 -33.79 -6.58
CA GLU A 54 8.40 -34.70 -7.71
C GLU A 54 7.14 -35.34 -8.28
N LYS A 55 6.26 -35.85 -7.39
CA LYS A 55 4.96 -36.42 -7.78
C LYS A 55 4.05 -35.36 -8.42
N ALA A 56 4.08 -34.12 -7.92
CA ALA A 56 3.30 -33.02 -8.50
C ALA A 56 3.78 -32.68 -9.92
N ILE A 57 5.09 -32.59 -10.13
CA ILE A 57 5.71 -32.35 -11.46
C ILE A 57 5.35 -33.50 -12.43
N LYS A 58 5.43 -34.76 -11.98
CA LYS A 58 5.03 -35.90 -12.79
C LYS A 58 3.54 -35.87 -13.15
N LEU A 59 2.68 -35.50 -12.20
CA LEU A 59 1.25 -35.33 -12.45
C LEU A 59 1.02 -34.20 -13.46
N ALA A 60 1.72 -33.05 -13.33
CA ALA A 60 1.65 -31.96 -14.28
C ALA A 60 1.94 -32.40 -15.71
N GLY A 61 2.97 -33.23 -15.91
CA GLY A 61 3.28 -33.83 -17.21
C GLY A 61 2.11 -34.65 -17.78
N SER A 62 1.35 -35.39 -16.94
CA SER A 62 0.16 -36.11 -17.36
C SER A 62 -0.98 -35.21 -17.85
N PHE A 63 -1.03 -33.98 -17.38
CA PHE A 63 -1.93 -32.92 -17.86
C PHE A 63 -1.39 -32.15 -19.07
N GLY A 64 -0.17 -32.46 -19.55
CA GLY A 64 0.48 -31.75 -20.64
C GLY A 64 1.06 -30.42 -20.22
N ILE A 65 1.34 -30.26 -18.93
CA ILE A 65 2.00 -29.06 -18.38
C ILE A 65 3.52 -29.30 -18.44
N LYS A 66 4.24 -28.38 -19.05
CA LYS A 66 5.71 -28.34 -19.07
C LYS A 66 6.17 -27.15 -18.25
N LEU A 67 6.88 -27.41 -17.16
CA LEU A 67 7.38 -26.41 -16.24
C LEU A 67 8.82 -26.01 -16.59
N MET A 68 9.11 -24.70 -16.60
CA MET A 68 10.48 -24.18 -16.67
C MET A 68 11.25 -24.52 -15.39
N PRO A 69 12.60 -24.47 -15.40
CA PRO A 69 13.41 -24.86 -14.25
C PRO A 69 13.02 -24.13 -12.95
N TRP A 70 12.84 -22.82 -12.98
CA TRP A 70 12.43 -22.03 -11.82
C TRP A 70 11.05 -22.46 -11.27
N GLN A 71 10.13 -22.82 -12.17
CA GLN A 71 8.79 -23.28 -11.75
C GLN A 71 8.85 -24.67 -11.10
N LYS A 72 9.72 -25.55 -11.63
CA LYS A 72 9.95 -26.88 -11.01
C LYS A 72 10.54 -26.72 -9.61
N GLU A 73 11.54 -25.82 -9.45
CA GLU A 73 12.15 -25.57 -8.14
C GLU A 73 11.13 -25.02 -7.15
N GLN A 74 10.29 -24.07 -7.55
CA GLN A 74 9.23 -23.54 -6.68
C GLN A 74 8.23 -24.63 -6.26
N VAL A 75 7.85 -25.55 -7.15
CA VAL A 75 6.96 -26.67 -6.80
C VAL A 75 7.64 -27.64 -5.85
N LEU A 76 8.93 -27.95 -6.06
CA LEU A 76 9.70 -28.85 -5.19
C LEU A 76 9.80 -28.28 -3.77
N LEU A 77 10.23 -27.03 -3.63
CA LEU A 77 10.39 -26.38 -2.34
C LEU A 77 9.06 -26.17 -1.59
N ALA A 78 8.02 -25.73 -2.30
CA ALA A 78 6.71 -25.49 -1.69
C ALA A 78 6.01 -26.76 -1.19
N LEU A 79 6.34 -27.92 -1.75
CA LEU A 79 5.78 -29.21 -1.35
C LEU A 79 6.79 -30.10 -0.62
N ALA A 80 7.87 -29.50 -0.09
CA ALA A 80 8.82 -30.18 0.76
C ALA A 80 8.20 -30.50 2.13
N VAL A 81 8.54 -31.67 2.68
CA VAL A 81 8.10 -32.09 4.01
C VAL A 81 9.30 -32.42 4.89
N ASP A 82 9.13 -32.26 6.18
CA ASP A 82 10.11 -32.64 7.20
C ASP A 82 10.17 -34.17 7.42
N ALA A 83 10.94 -34.61 8.42
CA ALA A 83 11.10 -36.02 8.76
C ALA A 83 9.81 -36.68 9.29
N ASP A 84 8.89 -35.89 9.84
CA ASP A 84 7.62 -36.35 10.40
C ASP A 84 6.49 -36.32 9.34
N GLY A 85 6.77 -35.75 8.16
CA GLY A 85 5.86 -35.66 7.02
C GLY A 85 5.01 -34.39 7.00
N HIS A 86 5.31 -33.40 7.85
CA HIS A 86 4.66 -32.09 7.85
C HIS A 86 5.28 -31.16 6.82
N TRP A 87 4.48 -30.19 6.33
CA TRP A 87 5.00 -29.20 5.39
C TRP A 87 6.16 -28.43 6.01
N LEU A 88 7.31 -28.49 5.34
CA LEU A 88 8.51 -27.76 5.78
C LEU A 88 8.30 -26.25 5.77
N HIS A 89 7.41 -25.78 4.91
CA HIS A 89 7.07 -24.37 4.75
C HIS A 89 5.55 -24.19 4.85
N PRO A 90 4.99 -23.94 6.04
CA PRO A 90 3.58 -23.57 6.23
C PRO A 90 3.16 -22.34 5.44
N ASP A 91 4.08 -21.36 5.29
CA ASP A 91 3.86 -20.17 4.50
C ASP A 91 4.78 -20.13 3.28
N VAL A 92 4.19 -19.95 2.11
CA VAL A 92 4.90 -19.86 0.83
C VAL A 92 4.60 -18.53 0.16
N VAL A 93 5.63 -17.70 -0.02
CA VAL A 93 5.51 -16.38 -0.64
C VAL A 93 6.30 -16.35 -1.95
N LEU A 94 5.61 -16.12 -3.06
CA LEU A 94 6.21 -16.01 -4.38
C LEU A 94 5.92 -14.64 -4.99
N ILE A 95 6.92 -13.79 -5.04
CA ILE A 95 6.88 -12.48 -5.70
C ILE A 95 7.66 -12.57 -7.01
N CYS A 96 7.01 -12.23 -8.10
CA CYS A 96 7.63 -12.30 -9.42
C CYS A 96 6.95 -11.30 -10.38
N PRO A 97 7.65 -10.65 -11.28
CA PRO A 97 7.06 -9.73 -12.25
C PRO A 97 5.89 -10.34 -13.02
N ARG A 98 5.04 -9.48 -13.57
CA ARG A 98 3.84 -9.95 -14.29
C ARG A 98 4.18 -10.82 -15.49
N GLN A 99 3.26 -11.74 -15.84
CA GLN A 99 3.31 -12.61 -17.02
C GLN A 99 4.49 -13.60 -17.07
N ASN A 100 5.13 -13.91 -15.96
CA ASN A 100 6.17 -14.93 -15.88
C ASN A 100 5.64 -16.34 -15.65
N GLY A 101 4.34 -16.52 -15.38
CA GLY A 101 3.76 -17.86 -15.24
C GLY A 101 3.60 -18.33 -13.79
N LYS A 102 3.53 -17.43 -12.79
CA LYS A 102 3.20 -17.75 -11.38
C LYS A 102 1.97 -18.64 -11.26
N SER A 103 0.90 -18.27 -11.94
CA SER A 103 -0.36 -19.03 -11.90
C SER A 103 -0.26 -20.48 -12.39
N LEU A 104 0.78 -20.83 -13.17
CA LEU A 104 0.99 -22.21 -13.59
C LEU A 104 1.51 -23.08 -12.44
N ILE A 105 2.31 -22.52 -11.54
CA ILE A 105 2.76 -23.16 -10.31
C ILE A 105 1.55 -23.47 -9.43
N LEU A 106 0.67 -22.46 -9.23
CA LEU A 106 -0.57 -22.62 -8.47
C LEU A 106 -1.46 -23.72 -9.05
N GLU A 107 -1.62 -23.78 -10.39
CA GLU A 107 -2.38 -24.84 -11.05
C GLU A 107 -1.81 -26.24 -10.76
N VAL A 108 -0.49 -26.40 -10.78
CA VAL A 108 0.17 -27.69 -10.54
C VAL A 108 -0.01 -28.14 -9.10
N ILE A 109 0.24 -27.25 -8.14
CA ILE A 109 0.08 -27.54 -6.71
C ILE A 109 -1.38 -27.86 -6.41
N LEU A 110 -2.32 -27.06 -6.92
CA LEU A 110 -3.75 -27.29 -6.73
C LEU A 110 -4.20 -28.65 -7.29
N LEU A 111 -3.81 -28.98 -8.52
CA LEU A 111 -4.14 -30.26 -9.14
C LEU A 111 -3.56 -31.44 -8.33
N TYR A 112 -2.35 -31.31 -7.82
CA TYR A 112 -1.72 -32.34 -7.00
C TYR A 112 -2.46 -32.52 -5.67
N ARG A 113 -2.71 -31.45 -4.95
CA ARG A 113 -3.40 -31.44 -3.65
C ARG A 113 -4.84 -31.96 -3.80
N LEU A 114 -5.53 -31.56 -4.88
CA LEU A 114 -6.91 -31.99 -5.18
C LEU A 114 -7.02 -33.50 -5.52
N PHE A 115 -6.15 -34.02 -6.42
CA PHE A 115 -6.30 -35.39 -6.96
C PHE A 115 -5.45 -36.45 -6.26
N LYS A 116 -4.44 -36.05 -5.48
CA LYS A 116 -3.51 -37.00 -4.84
C LYS A 116 -3.57 -36.98 -3.33
N LEU A 117 -3.86 -35.83 -2.74
CA LEU A 117 -3.96 -35.68 -1.29
C LEU A 117 -5.43 -35.56 -0.82
N ASN A 118 -6.34 -35.27 -1.72
CA ASN A 118 -7.78 -35.08 -1.46
C ASN A 118 -8.06 -33.94 -0.48
N HIS A 119 -7.26 -32.87 -0.55
CA HIS A 119 -7.29 -31.73 0.36
C HIS A 119 -8.48 -30.81 0.10
N GLN A 120 -8.85 -30.08 1.15
CA GLN A 120 -9.78 -28.97 1.12
C GLN A 120 -9.03 -27.69 0.77
N ILE A 121 -9.32 -27.12 -0.39
CA ILE A 121 -8.53 -26.02 -0.99
C ILE A 121 -9.41 -24.80 -1.17
N VAL A 122 -8.93 -23.64 -0.73
CA VAL A 122 -9.52 -22.34 -1.08
C VAL A 122 -8.55 -21.60 -1.97
N PHE A 123 -9.01 -21.23 -3.17
CA PHE A 123 -8.30 -20.35 -4.09
C PHE A 123 -8.99 -19.01 -4.12
N SER A 124 -8.30 -17.95 -3.71
CA SER A 124 -8.81 -16.58 -3.63
C SER A 124 -8.01 -15.62 -4.49
N ALA A 125 -8.71 -14.73 -5.19
CA ALA A 125 -8.13 -13.61 -5.90
C ALA A 125 -8.92 -12.31 -5.60
N HIS A 126 -8.28 -11.15 -5.77
CA HIS A 126 -8.94 -9.87 -5.55
C HIS A 126 -10.21 -9.70 -6.41
N GLN A 127 -10.19 -10.15 -7.65
CA GLN A 127 -11.33 -10.06 -8.56
C GLN A 127 -11.83 -11.43 -8.98
N TRP A 128 -13.16 -11.60 -9.01
CA TRP A 128 -13.79 -12.82 -9.53
C TRP A 128 -13.31 -13.22 -10.92
N ARG A 129 -13.04 -12.26 -11.79
CA ARG A 129 -12.54 -12.55 -13.14
C ARG A 129 -11.20 -13.30 -13.11
N THR A 130 -10.31 -12.98 -12.18
CA THR A 130 -9.02 -13.68 -11.99
C THR A 130 -9.26 -15.11 -11.48
N ALA A 131 -10.02 -15.30 -10.40
CA ALA A 131 -10.36 -16.61 -9.86
C ALA A 131 -11.06 -17.49 -10.90
N LYS A 132 -12.02 -16.94 -11.63
CA LYS A 132 -12.72 -17.62 -12.74
C LYS A 132 -11.79 -18.03 -13.88
N SER A 133 -10.79 -17.20 -14.20
CA SER A 133 -9.80 -17.52 -15.23
C SER A 133 -8.96 -18.75 -14.86
N ILE A 134 -8.44 -18.79 -13.63
CA ILE A 134 -7.71 -19.95 -13.08
C ILE A 134 -8.59 -21.20 -13.09
N ARG A 135 -9.79 -21.08 -12.53
CA ARG A 135 -10.79 -22.18 -12.53
C ARG A 135 -11.02 -22.74 -13.93
N ASN A 136 -11.22 -21.89 -14.92
CA ASN A 136 -11.49 -22.32 -16.31
C ASN A 136 -10.27 -23.03 -16.93
N ARG A 137 -9.05 -22.58 -16.63
CA ARG A 137 -7.83 -23.26 -17.08
C ARG A 137 -7.72 -24.66 -16.46
N ILE A 138 -7.93 -24.78 -15.16
CA ILE A 138 -7.93 -26.05 -14.45
C ILE A 138 -9.00 -26.97 -15.01
N TRP A 139 -10.23 -26.49 -15.18
CA TRP A 139 -11.31 -27.27 -15.78
C TRP A 139 -10.97 -27.77 -17.20
N LYS A 140 -10.38 -26.90 -18.04
CA LYS A 140 -9.95 -27.31 -19.39
C LYS A 140 -8.93 -28.44 -19.33
N ARG A 141 -7.99 -28.43 -18.39
CA ARG A 141 -7.01 -29.50 -18.19
C ARG A 141 -7.67 -30.78 -17.71
N ILE A 142 -8.50 -30.71 -16.68
CA ILE A 142 -9.24 -31.85 -16.15
C ILE A 142 -10.08 -32.50 -17.27
N LYS A 143 -10.87 -31.71 -18.01
CA LYS A 143 -11.72 -32.20 -19.10
C LYS A 143 -10.92 -32.86 -20.23
N SER A 144 -9.66 -32.41 -20.46
CA SER A 144 -8.81 -33.02 -21.49
C SER A 144 -8.25 -34.40 -21.11
N ARG A 145 -8.46 -34.85 -19.88
CA ARG A 145 -7.96 -36.14 -19.36
C ARG A 145 -9.11 -36.99 -18.84
N PRO A 146 -9.51 -38.05 -19.56
CA PRO A 146 -10.68 -38.87 -19.19
C PRO A 146 -10.62 -39.44 -17.77
N TRP A 147 -9.44 -39.82 -17.29
CA TRP A 147 -9.26 -40.32 -15.92
C TRP A 147 -9.57 -39.25 -14.86
N ALA A 148 -9.17 -38.01 -15.08
CA ALA A 148 -9.41 -36.90 -14.17
C ALA A 148 -10.88 -36.43 -14.22
N ALA A 149 -11.43 -36.35 -15.45
CA ALA A 149 -12.82 -35.94 -15.64
C ALA A 149 -13.80 -36.92 -14.96
N ARG A 150 -13.53 -38.23 -14.99
CA ARG A 150 -14.37 -39.26 -14.32
C ARG A 150 -14.30 -39.21 -12.80
N ARG A 151 -13.23 -38.66 -12.22
CA ARG A 151 -13.09 -38.53 -10.77
C ARG A 151 -13.78 -37.27 -10.23
N LEU A 152 -14.18 -36.34 -11.10
CA LEU A 152 -14.85 -35.11 -10.67
C LEU A 152 -16.35 -35.37 -10.54
N VAL A 153 -16.89 -35.28 -9.32
CA VAL A 153 -18.31 -35.51 -9.01
C VAL A 153 -19.10 -34.22 -8.94
N ARG A 154 -18.45 -33.12 -8.67
CA ARG A 154 -19.06 -31.77 -8.64
C ARG A 154 -18.21 -30.78 -9.40
N ASN A 155 -18.86 -29.91 -10.19
CA ASN A 155 -18.21 -28.81 -10.89
C ASN A 155 -19.24 -27.70 -11.11
N THR A 156 -19.28 -26.73 -10.21
CA THR A 156 -20.19 -25.61 -10.25
C THR A 156 -19.48 -24.33 -10.71
N ALA A 157 -20.25 -23.37 -11.20
CA ALA A 157 -19.79 -22.03 -11.51
C ALA A 157 -20.98 -21.09 -11.37
N SER A 158 -20.98 -20.30 -10.31
CA SER A 158 -21.95 -19.24 -10.07
C SER A 158 -21.27 -17.86 -10.11
N ALA A 159 -22.03 -16.79 -9.95
CA ALA A 159 -21.47 -15.47 -9.87
C ALA A 159 -20.77 -15.30 -8.51
N GLY A 160 -19.46 -15.06 -8.55
CA GLY A 160 -18.64 -14.81 -7.35
C GLY A 160 -18.02 -16.06 -6.73
N GLU A 161 -18.47 -17.28 -7.08
CA GLU A 161 -17.98 -18.52 -6.49
C GLU A 161 -18.06 -19.68 -7.47
N ALA A 162 -17.10 -20.61 -7.38
CA ALA A 162 -17.14 -21.87 -8.11
C ALA A 162 -16.48 -22.97 -7.29
N GLU A 163 -16.91 -24.21 -7.51
CA GLU A 163 -16.43 -25.35 -6.75
C GLU A 163 -16.16 -26.55 -7.67
N MET A 164 -15.12 -27.31 -7.35
CA MET A 164 -14.85 -28.62 -7.93
C MET A 164 -14.60 -29.60 -6.80
N GLU A 165 -15.18 -30.82 -6.92
CA GLU A 165 -15.04 -31.86 -5.93
C GLU A 165 -14.76 -33.21 -6.63
N THR A 166 -13.84 -33.99 -6.07
CA THR A 166 -13.50 -35.32 -6.55
C THR A 166 -14.26 -36.38 -5.78
N ALA A 167 -14.44 -37.56 -6.40
CA ALA A 167 -15.08 -38.71 -5.75
C ALA A 167 -14.34 -39.19 -4.49
N ASP A 168 -13.08 -38.88 -4.35
CA ASP A 168 -12.24 -39.24 -3.21
C ASP A 168 -12.25 -38.17 -2.10
N GLY A 169 -13.09 -37.13 -2.21
CA GLY A 169 -13.30 -36.11 -1.19
C GLY A 169 -12.42 -34.85 -1.34
N GLY A 170 -11.51 -34.78 -2.30
CA GLY A 170 -10.76 -33.56 -2.57
C GLY A 170 -11.69 -32.46 -3.10
N LYS A 171 -11.57 -31.25 -2.56
CA LYS A 171 -12.45 -30.10 -2.88
C LYS A 171 -11.66 -28.84 -3.10
N VAL A 172 -12.05 -28.04 -4.07
CA VAL A 172 -11.52 -26.67 -4.27
C VAL A 172 -12.65 -25.69 -4.49
N GLN A 173 -12.62 -24.62 -3.73
CA GLN A 173 -13.46 -23.43 -3.89
C GLN A 173 -12.65 -22.31 -4.52
N PHE A 174 -13.18 -21.70 -5.58
CA PHE A 174 -12.65 -20.50 -6.21
C PHE A 174 -13.54 -19.33 -5.81
N THR A 175 -12.97 -18.32 -5.17
CA THR A 175 -13.74 -17.20 -4.64
C THR A 175 -13.01 -15.88 -4.79
N THR A 176 -13.73 -14.77 -4.58
CA THR A 176 -13.13 -13.47 -4.33
C THR A 176 -12.79 -13.32 -2.85
N ARG A 177 -11.83 -12.48 -2.54
CA ARG A 177 -11.54 -12.11 -1.16
C ARG A 177 -12.72 -11.34 -0.57
N SER A 178 -13.15 -11.79 0.60
CA SER A 178 -14.18 -11.14 1.41
C SER A 178 -14.13 -11.76 2.82
N ASN A 179 -14.77 -11.13 3.77
CA ASN A 179 -14.92 -11.66 5.13
C ASN A 179 -15.73 -12.98 5.19
N ASP A 180 -16.22 -13.45 4.04
CA ASP A 180 -16.92 -14.73 3.89
C ASP A 180 -16.04 -15.81 3.24
N MET A 181 -14.77 -15.52 2.98
CA MET A 181 -13.82 -16.45 2.38
C MET A 181 -13.64 -17.69 3.28
N GLY A 182 -13.78 -18.86 2.68
CA GLY A 182 -13.67 -20.14 3.41
C GLY A 182 -14.92 -20.56 4.18
N ARG A 183 -16.00 -19.78 4.21
CA ARG A 183 -17.28 -20.23 4.79
C ARG A 183 -17.81 -21.47 4.06
N GLY A 184 -18.19 -22.48 4.84
CA GLY A 184 -18.66 -23.78 4.31
C GLY A 184 -17.55 -24.83 4.17
N PHE A 185 -16.35 -24.55 4.68
CA PHE A 185 -15.32 -25.55 4.98
C PHE A 185 -15.23 -25.77 6.48
N ASP A 186 -15.18 -27.03 6.88
CA ASP A 186 -14.91 -27.42 8.27
C ASP A 186 -13.41 -27.27 8.57
N GLN A 187 -12.57 -27.42 7.54
CA GLN A 187 -11.12 -27.22 7.58
C GLN A 187 -10.60 -26.74 6.23
N ILE A 188 -9.46 -26.07 6.20
CA ILE A 188 -8.75 -25.66 4.99
C ILE A 188 -7.32 -26.16 5.06
N ASP A 189 -6.98 -27.17 4.23
CA ASP A 189 -5.63 -27.74 4.15
C ASP A 189 -4.69 -26.86 3.30
N LEU A 190 -5.24 -26.12 2.33
CA LEU A 190 -4.48 -25.23 1.47
C LEU A 190 -5.27 -23.97 1.16
N LEU A 191 -4.73 -22.83 1.58
CA LEU A 191 -5.19 -21.51 1.20
C LEU A 191 -4.27 -20.95 0.12
N MET A 192 -4.81 -20.56 -1.04
CA MET A 192 -4.07 -19.93 -2.13
C MET A 192 -4.56 -18.51 -2.34
N ILE A 193 -3.68 -17.53 -2.16
CA ILE A 193 -3.96 -16.11 -2.32
C ILE A 193 -3.18 -15.59 -3.53
N ASP A 194 -3.87 -15.37 -4.65
CA ASP A 194 -3.27 -14.72 -5.84
C ASP A 194 -3.48 -13.20 -5.80
N GLU A 195 -2.56 -12.44 -6.35
CA GLU A 195 -2.53 -10.97 -6.27
C GLU A 195 -2.50 -10.48 -4.80
N ALA A 196 -1.58 -11.03 -3.99
CA ALA A 196 -1.47 -10.74 -2.55
C ALA A 196 -1.16 -9.27 -2.23
N TYR A 197 -0.71 -8.46 -3.19
CA TYR A 197 -0.60 -7.00 -3.03
C TYR A 197 -1.95 -6.29 -2.77
N ASN A 198 -3.07 -7.00 -2.87
CA ASN A 198 -4.41 -6.52 -2.51
C ASN A 198 -5.00 -7.29 -1.32
N LEU A 199 -4.18 -7.91 -0.49
CA LEU A 199 -4.60 -8.62 0.71
C LEU A 199 -4.75 -7.62 1.87
N ASP A 200 -5.89 -7.69 2.54
CA ASP A 200 -6.21 -6.91 3.73
C ASP A 200 -6.07 -7.78 4.99
N SER A 201 -5.61 -7.21 6.10
CA SER A 201 -5.49 -7.92 7.38
C SER A 201 -6.81 -8.55 7.83
N GLY A 202 -7.92 -7.83 7.70
CA GLY A 202 -9.24 -8.33 8.06
C GLY A 202 -9.72 -9.53 7.20
N GLU A 203 -9.23 -9.65 5.96
CA GLU A 203 -9.50 -10.82 5.11
C GLU A 203 -8.74 -12.06 5.62
N MET A 204 -7.54 -11.89 6.17
CA MET A 204 -6.77 -12.97 6.81
C MET A 204 -7.38 -13.36 8.16
N ASP A 205 -7.78 -12.42 8.99
CA ASP A 205 -8.44 -12.67 10.27
C ASP A 205 -9.72 -13.51 10.11
N ALA A 206 -10.40 -13.37 8.98
CA ALA A 206 -11.61 -14.14 8.70
C ALA A 206 -11.34 -15.59 8.32
N VAL A 207 -10.23 -15.90 7.65
CA VAL A 207 -9.94 -17.23 7.11
C VAL A 207 -8.96 -18.05 7.96
N ALA A 208 -8.01 -17.40 8.65
CA ALA A 208 -7.01 -18.08 9.46
C ALA A 208 -7.58 -19.05 10.53
N PRO A 209 -8.69 -18.73 11.23
CA PRO A 209 -9.29 -19.67 12.17
C PRO A 209 -9.74 -20.99 11.54
N THR A 210 -10.13 -21.02 10.25
CA THR A 210 -10.55 -22.25 9.56
C THR A 210 -9.38 -23.19 9.22
N GLN A 211 -8.16 -22.67 9.22
CA GLN A 211 -6.94 -23.47 9.05
C GLN A 211 -6.55 -24.21 10.34
N LEU A 212 -6.94 -23.70 11.52
CA LEU A 212 -6.65 -24.37 12.80
C LEU A 212 -7.29 -25.77 12.93
N ALA A 213 -8.33 -26.04 12.14
CA ALA A 213 -8.98 -27.36 12.14
C ALA A 213 -8.26 -28.38 11.24
N ALA A 214 -7.36 -27.94 10.37
CA ALA A 214 -6.55 -28.82 9.53
C ALA A 214 -5.33 -29.32 10.31
N GLU A 215 -4.91 -30.56 10.04
CA GLU A 215 -3.78 -31.20 10.71
C GLU A 215 -2.44 -30.49 10.35
N ASP A 216 -2.27 -30.13 9.07
CA ASP A 216 -1.05 -29.52 8.55
C ASP A 216 -1.40 -28.51 7.43
N PRO A 217 -1.91 -27.32 7.81
CA PRO A 217 -2.36 -26.31 6.86
C PRO A 217 -1.19 -25.59 6.20
N GLN A 218 -1.40 -25.15 4.95
CA GLN A 218 -0.42 -24.35 4.21
C GLN A 218 -1.09 -23.14 3.55
N THR A 219 -0.44 -21.97 3.64
CA THR A 219 -0.87 -20.76 2.91
C THR A 219 0.12 -20.42 1.81
N TYR A 220 -0.40 -20.12 0.63
CA TYR A 220 0.39 -19.78 -0.54
C TYR A 220 0.03 -18.36 -1.03
N TYR A 221 0.98 -17.44 -0.94
CA TYR A 221 0.84 -16.07 -1.39
C TYR A 221 1.58 -15.87 -2.71
N THR A 222 0.87 -15.44 -3.75
CA THR A 222 1.52 -15.06 -5.01
C THR A 222 1.22 -13.63 -5.39
N SER A 223 2.24 -12.91 -5.86
CA SER A 223 2.11 -11.50 -6.19
C SER A 223 3.12 -11.05 -7.25
N SER A 224 2.89 -9.88 -7.83
CA SER A 224 3.96 -9.00 -8.31
C SER A 224 4.41 -8.10 -7.16
N ALA A 225 5.47 -7.32 -7.37
CA ALA A 225 5.95 -6.36 -6.39
C ALA A 225 4.86 -5.33 -6.04
N VAL A 226 4.90 -4.82 -4.81
CA VAL A 226 3.99 -3.79 -4.34
C VAL A 226 4.33 -2.44 -4.97
N ASN A 227 3.31 -1.66 -5.24
CA ASN A 227 3.39 -0.23 -5.48
C ASN A 227 2.46 0.44 -4.47
N GLU A 228 3.00 0.97 -3.39
CA GLU A 228 2.23 1.57 -2.29
C GLU A 228 1.21 2.61 -2.77
N PHE A 229 1.54 3.35 -3.86
CA PHE A 229 0.64 4.36 -4.44
C PHE A 229 -0.53 3.78 -5.25
N LYS A 230 -0.48 2.51 -5.62
CA LYS A 230 -1.52 1.83 -6.41
C LYS A 230 -2.16 0.66 -5.69
N HIS A 231 -1.48 0.13 -4.70
CA HIS A 231 -1.89 -1.04 -3.93
C HIS A 231 -2.05 -0.66 -2.45
N PRO A 232 -3.10 0.07 -2.07
CA PRO A 232 -3.29 0.56 -0.70
C PRO A 232 -3.38 -0.57 0.35
N LYS A 233 -3.68 -1.79 -0.08
CA LYS A 233 -3.69 -3.00 0.76
C LYS A 233 -2.37 -3.81 0.69
N GLY A 234 -1.31 -3.24 0.14
CA GLY A 234 -0.01 -3.92 -0.02
C GLY A 234 0.81 -4.04 1.27
N GLU A 235 0.28 -3.56 2.38
CA GLU A 235 0.92 -3.59 3.69
C GLU A 235 1.23 -5.01 4.16
N GLU A 236 0.25 -5.92 4.11
CA GLU A 236 0.44 -7.30 4.56
C GLU A 236 1.53 -8.03 3.77
N LEU A 237 1.57 -7.84 2.45
CA LEU A 237 2.64 -8.41 1.63
C LEU A 237 4.01 -7.75 1.93
N SER A 238 4.02 -6.47 2.28
CA SER A 238 5.25 -5.77 2.71
C SER A 238 5.77 -6.31 4.04
N LYS A 239 4.88 -6.59 5.01
CA LYS A 239 5.21 -7.24 6.28
C LYS A 239 5.79 -8.64 6.08
N LEU A 240 5.15 -9.46 5.23
CA LEU A 240 5.65 -10.80 4.90
C LEU A 240 7.05 -10.75 4.27
N ARG A 241 7.30 -9.76 3.39
CA ARG A 241 8.60 -9.56 2.77
C ARG A 241 9.66 -9.13 3.77
N GLU A 242 9.34 -8.15 4.63
CA GLU A 242 10.26 -7.65 5.65
C GLU A 242 10.62 -8.76 6.65
N SER A 243 9.62 -9.50 7.13
CA SER A 243 9.82 -10.68 7.99
C SER A 243 10.73 -11.73 7.32
N ALA A 244 10.51 -12.02 6.04
CA ALA A 244 11.32 -12.98 5.30
C ALA A 244 12.78 -12.55 5.10
N LEU A 245 13.03 -11.25 4.91
CA LEU A 245 14.38 -10.71 4.70
C LEU A 245 15.11 -10.39 6.01
N GLY A 246 14.37 -10.30 7.12
CA GLY A 246 14.89 -10.13 8.47
C GLY A 246 15.10 -11.47 9.20
N ASP A 247 14.96 -11.44 10.53
CA ASP A 247 15.18 -12.61 11.39
C ASP A 247 13.91 -13.47 11.61
N GLY A 248 12.78 -13.09 10.99
CA GLY A 248 11.46 -13.70 11.21
C GLY A 248 11.02 -14.73 10.15
N ALA A 249 11.95 -15.34 9.41
CA ALA A 249 11.65 -16.24 8.29
C ALA A 249 11.43 -17.72 8.69
N ASP A 250 11.27 -18.03 9.97
CA ASP A 250 11.12 -19.40 10.43
C ASP A 250 9.88 -20.07 9.82
N GLY A 251 10.06 -21.23 9.18
CA GLY A 251 9.00 -21.96 8.51
C GLY A 251 8.47 -21.34 7.19
N MET A 252 9.12 -20.29 6.66
CA MET A 252 8.69 -19.64 5.42
C MET A 252 9.53 -20.05 4.21
N LEU A 253 8.88 -20.34 3.08
CA LEU A 253 9.50 -20.27 1.76
C LEU A 253 9.22 -18.90 1.14
N PHE A 254 10.24 -18.06 1.06
CA PHE A 254 10.14 -16.77 0.40
C PHE A 254 10.98 -16.75 -0.87
N SER A 255 10.37 -16.39 -2.00
CA SER A 255 11.03 -16.26 -3.29
C SER A 255 10.64 -14.95 -3.96
N GLU A 256 11.59 -14.05 -4.17
CA GLU A 256 11.39 -12.79 -4.87
C GLU A 256 12.24 -12.72 -6.14
N PHE A 257 11.59 -12.70 -7.30
CA PHE A 257 12.22 -12.46 -8.58
C PHE A 257 12.21 -10.97 -8.89
N ALA A 258 13.38 -10.36 -8.94
CA ALA A 258 13.58 -8.96 -9.28
C ALA A 258 14.94 -8.79 -9.96
N ALA A 259 15.14 -7.71 -10.68
CA ALA A 259 16.49 -7.34 -11.10
C ALA A 259 17.29 -6.85 -9.88
N PRO A 260 18.60 -7.13 -9.82
CA PRO A 260 19.48 -6.52 -8.82
C PRO A 260 19.36 -5.00 -8.79
N ALA A 261 19.42 -4.42 -7.59
CA ALA A 261 19.33 -2.98 -7.40
C ALA A 261 20.47 -2.24 -8.13
N GLY A 262 20.17 -1.09 -8.73
CA GLY A 262 21.16 -0.22 -9.36
C GLY A 262 21.51 -0.58 -10.81
N MET A 263 20.91 -1.62 -11.38
CA MET A 263 21.04 -1.91 -12.81
C MET A 263 20.30 -0.86 -13.67
N ASP A 264 20.74 -0.68 -14.91
CA ASP A 264 20.06 0.21 -15.85
C ASP A 264 18.68 -0.35 -16.25
N PRO A 265 17.56 0.36 -16.01
CA PRO A 265 16.22 -0.11 -16.38
C PRO A 265 16.01 -0.25 -17.90
N ASP A 266 16.90 0.29 -18.72
CA ASP A 266 16.86 0.19 -20.18
C ASP A 266 17.66 -0.96 -20.76
N ASP A 267 18.53 -1.59 -19.96
CA ASP A 267 19.36 -2.70 -20.40
C ASP A 267 18.55 -4.01 -20.49
N PRO A 268 18.57 -4.72 -21.64
CA PRO A 268 17.99 -6.06 -21.78
C PRO A 268 18.48 -7.06 -20.72
N LEU A 269 19.71 -6.94 -20.25
CA LEU A 269 20.23 -7.79 -19.18
C LEU A 269 19.42 -7.63 -17.89
N THR A 270 19.06 -6.40 -17.53
CA THR A 270 18.19 -6.11 -16.38
C THR A 270 16.84 -6.83 -16.51
N TRP A 271 16.28 -6.86 -17.72
CA TRP A 271 15.01 -7.55 -17.96
C TRP A 271 15.15 -9.07 -17.85
N MET A 272 16.26 -9.65 -18.30
CA MET A 272 16.56 -11.08 -18.13
C MET A 272 16.74 -11.44 -16.65
N MET A 273 17.39 -10.57 -15.87
CA MET A 273 17.57 -10.78 -14.43
C MET A 273 16.25 -10.78 -13.66
N ALA A 274 15.29 -9.93 -14.03
CA ALA A 274 14.01 -9.83 -13.36
C ALA A 274 12.98 -10.89 -13.78
N ASN A 275 13.04 -11.36 -15.03
CA ASN A 275 11.98 -12.14 -15.65
C ASN A 275 12.43 -13.58 -15.95
N PRO A 276 12.16 -14.54 -15.06
CA PRO A 276 12.64 -15.91 -15.22
C PRO A 276 12.08 -16.62 -16.46
N SER A 277 11.05 -16.10 -17.09
CA SER A 277 10.47 -16.63 -18.33
C SER A 277 10.84 -15.84 -19.59
N TYR A 278 11.86 -14.97 -19.49
CA TYR A 278 12.38 -14.22 -20.64
C TYR A 278 12.95 -15.17 -21.69
N GLY A 279 12.67 -14.89 -22.94
CA GLY A 279 12.96 -15.75 -24.10
C GLY A 279 11.74 -16.60 -24.50
N VAL A 280 11.06 -17.22 -23.53
CA VAL A 280 9.91 -18.10 -23.78
C VAL A 280 8.58 -17.32 -23.78
N VAL A 281 8.32 -16.52 -22.75
CA VAL A 281 7.05 -15.76 -22.59
C VAL A 281 7.20 -14.32 -23.03
N ALA A 282 8.17 -13.64 -22.48
CA ALA A 282 8.55 -12.28 -22.83
C ALA A 282 9.83 -12.28 -23.67
N ASN A 283 10.06 -11.23 -24.45
CA ASN A 283 11.30 -10.99 -25.18
C ASN A 283 11.52 -9.48 -25.27
N GLU A 284 12.70 -9.09 -25.73
CA GLU A 284 13.10 -7.70 -25.85
C GLU A 284 12.06 -6.83 -26.56
N LYS A 285 11.54 -7.28 -27.72
CA LYS A 285 10.56 -6.54 -28.52
C LYS A 285 9.27 -6.27 -27.73
N LYS A 286 8.76 -7.27 -26.99
CA LYS A 286 7.54 -7.14 -26.18
C LYS A 286 7.75 -6.18 -25.02
N ILE A 287 8.91 -6.30 -24.30
CA ILE A 287 9.21 -5.45 -23.15
C ILE A 287 9.43 -4.01 -23.58
N ARG A 288 10.17 -3.74 -24.66
CA ARG A 288 10.31 -2.39 -25.22
C ARG A 288 8.97 -1.77 -25.62
N SER A 289 8.07 -2.57 -26.19
CA SER A 289 6.72 -2.10 -26.53
C SER A 289 5.89 -1.78 -25.29
N LEU A 290 6.04 -2.55 -24.20
CA LEU A 290 5.33 -2.34 -22.95
C LEU A 290 5.86 -1.12 -22.21
N LYS A 291 7.20 -0.92 -22.19
CA LYS A 291 7.84 0.24 -21.58
C LYS A 291 7.32 1.57 -22.13
N LYS A 292 7.05 1.65 -23.44
CA LYS A 292 6.43 2.86 -24.04
C LYS A 292 5.03 3.17 -23.55
N LYS A 293 4.35 2.24 -22.90
CA LYS A 293 2.96 2.35 -22.45
C LYS A 293 2.82 2.56 -20.96
N LEU A 294 3.87 2.24 -20.19
CA LEU A 294 3.90 2.38 -18.75
C LEU A 294 4.63 3.66 -18.35
N THR A 295 4.34 4.14 -17.16
CA THR A 295 5.21 5.11 -16.49
C THR A 295 6.51 4.42 -16.06
N ASP A 296 7.59 5.17 -15.84
CA ASP A 296 8.88 4.59 -15.40
C ASP A 296 8.70 3.75 -14.12
N VAL A 297 8.04 4.31 -13.10
CA VAL A 297 7.73 3.58 -11.85
C VAL A 297 6.85 2.34 -12.12
N GLY A 298 5.86 2.47 -12.99
CA GLY A 298 5.02 1.33 -13.37
C GLY A 298 5.81 0.22 -14.06
N PHE A 299 6.78 0.57 -14.89
CA PHE A 299 7.68 -0.39 -15.53
C PHE A 299 8.64 -1.03 -14.52
N GLU A 300 9.25 -0.24 -13.65
CA GLU A 300 10.14 -0.71 -12.58
C GLU A 300 9.44 -1.77 -11.71
N VAL A 301 8.24 -1.47 -11.22
CA VAL A 301 7.47 -2.38 -10.34
C VAL A 301 7.00 -3.63 -11.10
N GLU A 302 6.36 -3.46 -12.25
CA GLU A 302 5.67 -4.55 -12.94
C GLU A 302 6.58 -5.47 -13.74
N MET A 303 7.73 -4.95 -14.22
CA MET A 303 8.64 -5.68 -15.12
C MET A 303 10.01 -5.95 -14.53
N LEU A 304 10.49 -5.11 -13.59
CA LEU A 304 11.79 -5.29 -12.97
C LEU A 304 11.71 -5.84 -11.54
N GLY A 305 10.49 -5.89 -10.95
CA GLY A 305 10.28 -6.33 -9.59
C GLY A 305 10.78 -5.33 -8.54
N TRP A 306 11.13 -4.11 -8.94
CA TRP A 306 11.56 -3.07 -8.02
C TRP A 306 10.33 -2.45 -7.35
N GLY A 307 9.91 -3.09 -6.27
CA GLY A 307 8.74 -2.67 -5.51
C GLY A 307 8.92 -1.32 -4.83
N ARG A 308 7.80 -0.62 -4.68
CA ARG A 308 7.62 0.50 -3.75
C ARG A 308 6.86 -0.08 -2.56
N TRP A 309 7.60 -0.58 -1.59
CA TRP A 309 7.09 -1.27 -0.42
C TRP A 309 6.65 -0.27 0.62
N PHE A 310 5.68 -0.64 1.45
CA PHE A 310 5.35 0.14 2.63
C PHE A 310 6.56 0.14 3.56
N ALA A 311 6.90 1.33 4.09
CA ALA A 311 7.91 1.43 5.12
C ALA A 311 7.34 0.90 6.44
N LEU A 312 8.06 -0.01 7.08
CA LEU A 312 7.70 -0.57 8.37
C LEU A 312 8.65 -0.02 9.45
N SER A 313 8.13 0.17 10.66
CA SER A 313 8.95 0.48 11.84
C SER A 313 9.74 -0.76 12.29
N SER A 314 10.66 -0.58 13.25
CA SER A 314 11.43 -1.69 13.84
C SER A 314 10.56 -2.79 14.45
N ASP A 315 9.31 -2.50 14.76
CA ASP A 315 8.35 -3.41 15.40
C ASP A 315 7.44 -4.10 14.36
N GLY A 316 7.69 -3.87 13.04
CA GLY A 316 6.89 -4.44 11.95
C GLY A 316 5.58 -3.69 11.68
N GLU A 317 5.34 -2.56 12.34
CA GLU A 317 4.24 -1.65 12.04
C GLU A 317 4.62 -0.65 10.93
N LEU A 318 3.63 -0.02 10.29
CA LEU A 318 3.91 1.03 9.31
C LEU A 318 4.72 2.16 9.95
N ALA A 319 5.86 2.50 9.35
CA ALA A 319 6.61 3.69 9.76
C ALA A 319 5.78 4.93 9.43
N THR A 320 5.35 5.65 10.47
CA THR A 320 4.60 6.89 10.33
C THR A 320 5.51 8.04 9.94
N LEU A 321 5.02 9.00 9.17
CA LEU A 321 5.77 10.21 8.77
C LEU A 321 6.17 11.05 10.00
N ILE A 322 5.34 10.99 11.04
CA ILE A 322 5.60 11.52 12.36
C ILE A 322 5.24 10.42 13.35
N ASP A 323 6.15 10.12 14.26
CA ASP A 323 5.90 9.14 15.33
C ASP A 323 4.69 9.56 16.16
N VAL A 324 3.69 8.65 16.25
CA VAL A 324 2.41 8.95 16.92
C VAL A 324 2.59 9.15 18.43
N ALA A 325 3.56 8.45 19.04
CA ALA A 325 3.86 8.61 20.46
C ALA A 325 4.60 9.93 20.72
N GLU A 326 5.53 10.31 19.83
CA GLU A 326 6.19 11.61 19.88
C GLU A 326 5.17 12.74 19.67
N TRP A 327 4.27 12.62 18.67
CA TRP A 327 3.15 13.55 18.50
C TRP A 327 2.33 13.68 19.78
N GLY A 328 1.92 12.56 20.38
CA GLY A 328 1.15 12.55 21.63
C GLY A 328 1.86 13.18 22.83
N SER A 329 3.20 13.29 22.79
CA SER A 329 3.99 13.89 23.87
C SER A 329 4.02 15.42 23.86
N VAL A 330 3.69 16.07 22.73
CA VAL A 330 3.72 17.54 22.57
C VAL A 330 2.36 18.21 22.77
N VAL A 331 1.49 17.56 23.51
CA VAL A 331 0.21 18.14 23.94
C VAL A 331 0.46 19.25 24.97
N GLU A 332 0.04 20.46 24.67
CA GLU A 332 0.08 21.55 25.64
C GLU A 332 -1.31 21.84 26.23
N SER A 333 -1.34 22.23 27.50
CA SER A 333 -2.56 22.63 28.22
C SER A 333 -3.05 24.02 27.81
N ALA A 334 -2.69 24.49 26.63
CA ALA A 334 -3.19 25.77 26.13
C ALA A 334 -4.70 25.71 25.96
N PRO A 335 -5.44 26.79 26.21
CA PRO A 335 -6.88 26.81 26.03
C PRO A 335 -7.20 26.46 24.58
N ARG A 336 -8.08 25.48 24.36
CA ARG A 336 -8.49 25.09 23.01
C ARG A 336 -9.10 26.31 22.33
N PHE A 337 -8.58 26.65 21.16
CA PHE A 337 -9.01 27.80 20.36
C PHE A 337 -10.56 27.91 20.24
N TRP A 338 -11.23 26.76 20.13
CA TRP A 338 -12.67 26.62 19.95
C TRP A 338 -13.48 26.62 21.25
N SER A 339 -12.84 26.79 22.42
CA SER A 339 -13.49 26.78 23.72
C SER A 339 -13.66 28.18 24.29
N ASP A 340 -14.59 28.35 25.23
CA ASP A 340 -14.74 29.63 25.96
C ASP A 340 -13.45 30.08 26.67
N ALA A 341 -12.55 29.14 26.97
CA ALA A 341 -11.23 29.41 27.54
C ALA A 341 -10.25 30.05 26.54
N ALA A 342 -10.52 29.98 25.23
CA ALA A 342 -9.71 30.69 24.21
C ALA A 342 -9.72 32.23 24.40
N ARG A 343 -10.66 32.77 25.17
CA ARG A 343 -10.72 34.18 25.55
C ARG A 343 -9.51 34.66 26.37
N ASP A 344 -8.75 33.73 26.94
CA ASP A 344 -7.56 34.03 27.75
C ASP A 344 -6.24 34.13 26.94
N PHE A 345 -6.28 33.88 25.62
CA PHE A 345 -5.09 34.05 24.74
C PHE A 345 -4.61 35.50 24.61
N GLY A 346 -4.99 36.42 25.38
CA GLY A 346 -4.52 37.79 25.35
C GLY A 346 -4.90 38.59 24.07
N ALA A 347 -5.02 39.88 24.19
CA ALA A 347 -5.64 40.77 23.21
C ALA A 347 -4.93 40.93 21.84
N THR A 348 -3.94 40.12 21.49
CA THR A 348 -3.08 40.31 20.30
C THR A 348 -2.63 39.02 19.61
N SER A 349 -3.24 37.89 19.87
CA SER A 349 -2.85 36.66 19.20
C SER A 349 -3.34 36.61 17.75
N LEU A 350 -2.40 36.40 16.82
CA LEU A 350 -2.70 36.19 15.40
C LEU A 350 -3.03 34.73 15.16
N CYS A 351 -4.00 34.46 14.28
CA CYS A 351 -4.47 33.12 13.96
C CYS A 351 -4.49 32.91 12.45
N GLY A 352 -3.84 31.85 11.98
CA GLY A 352 -4.05 31.30 10.65
C GLY A 352 -5.13 30.20 10.71
N LEU A 353 -6.00 30.15 9.73
CA LEU A 353 -6.94 29.05 9.54
C LEU A 353 -6.55 28.26 8.30
N GLY A 354 -6.73 26.95 8.34
CA GLY A 354 -6.54 26.08 7.19
C GLY A 354 -7.69 25.12 7.03
N MET A 355 -8.05 24.81 5.78
CA MET A 355 -9.03 23.82 5.45
C MET A 355 -8.57 22.95 4.29
N ASP A 356 -8.89 21.65 4.34
CA ASP A 356 -8.71 20.72 3.23
C ASP A 356 -9.84 19.69 3.20
N PHE A 357 -9.94 18.97 2.09
CA PHE A 357 -11.05 18.07 1.80
C PHE A 357 -10.52 16.71 1.41
N LYS A 358 -11.16 15.66 1.92
CA LYS A 358 -10.97 14.31 1.40
C LYS A 358 -11.37 14.27 -0.09
N PRO A 359 -10.66 13.49 -0.95
CA PRO A 359 -10.92 13.47 -2.41
C PRO A 359 -12.36 13.12 -2.81
N ASP A 360 -13.07 12.28 -2.05
CA ASP A 360 -14.49 11.95 -2.24
C ASP A 360 -15.45 13.07 -1.79
N GLY A 361 -14.93 14.04 -1.03
CA GLY A 361 -15.67 15.23 -0.59
C GLY A 361 -16.62 15.01 0.57
N ASP A 362 -16.58 13.84 1.24
CA ASP A 362 -17.47 13.54 2.38
C ASP A 362 -17.00 14.21 3.65
N LYS A 363 -15.68 14.45 3.79
CA LYS A 363 -15.05 15.00 4.98
C LYS A 363 -14.18 16.20 4.64
N ALA A 364 -14.09 17.11 5.60
CA ALA A 364 -13.20 18.25 5.57
C ALA A 364 -12.49 18.41 6.91
N GLY A 365 -11.22 18.83 6.87
CA GLY A 365 -10.47 19.29 8.02
C GLY A 365 -10.54 20.82 8.13
N LEU A 366 -10.74 21.33 9.33
CA LEU A 366 -10.61 22.77 9.66
C LEU A 366 -9.76 22.89 10.92
N VAL A 367 -8.65 23.60 10.79
CA VAL A 367 -7.62 23.74 11.83
C VAL A 367 -7.27 25.22 12.01
N SER A 368 -7.03 25.62 13.25
CA SER A 368 -6.43 26.91 13.59
C SER A 368 -4.99 26.73 14.04
N ALA A 369 -4.12 27.66 13.64
CA ALA A 369 -2.76 27.81 14.13
C ALA A 369 -2.62 29.17 14.82
N VAL A 370 -2.13 29.18 16.07
CA VAL A 370 -1.89 30.40 16.85
C VAL A 370 -0.45 30.38 17.33
N THR A 371 0.23 31.52 17.34
CA THR A 371 1.57 31.61 17.92
C THR A 371 1.51 31.73 19.44
N VAL A 372 2.26 30.89 20.14
CA VAL A 372 2.43 30.92 21.60
C VAL A 372 3.93 30.93 21.88
N GLY A 373 4.47 32.14 22.17
CA GLY A 373 5.92 32.33 22.21
C GLY A 373 6.54 32.11 20.82
N ASP A 374 7.47 31.16 20.72
CA ASP A 374 8.14 30.76 19.47
C ASP A 374 7.48 29.52 18.82
N LYS A 375 6.44 28.94 19.45
CA LYS A 375 5.73 27.75 18.98
C LYS A 375 4.45 28.09 18.25
N PHE A 376 3.99 27.13 17.42
CA PHE A 376 2.68 27.11 16.77
C PHE A 376 1.77 26.13 17.51
N PHE A 377 0.70 26.62 18.10
CA PHE A 377 -0.32 25.81 18.72
C PHE A 377 -1.42 25.49 17.72
N LEU A 378 -1.63 24.21 17.47
CA LEU A 378 -2.65 23.71 16.56
C LEU A 378 -3.89 23.28 17.34
N SER A 379 -5.05 23.72 16.87
CA SER A 379 -6.33 23.32 17.44
C SER A 379 -7.27 22.86 16.34
N LEU A 380 -7.83 21.66 16.51
CA LEU A 380 -8.74 21.05 15.56
C LEU A 380 -10.17 21.51 15.84
N SER A 381 -10.94 21.80 14.79
CA SER A 381 -12.37 22.11 14.93
C SER A 381 -13.10 20.98 15.67
N PRO A 382 -14.03 21.32 16.59
CA PRO A 382 -14.82 20.34 17.31
C PRO A 382 -15.83 19.59 16.44
N VAL A 383 -16.03 20.01 15.19
CA VAL A 383 -16.98 19.37 14.25
C VAL A 383 -16.25 18.29 13.45
N ASP A 384 -16.74 17.04 13.53
CA ASP A 384 -16.12 15.88 12.89
C ASP A 384 -16.47 15.71 11.42
N ASP A 385 -17.71 16.04 11.03
CA ASP A 385 -18.22 15.84 9.68
C ASP A 385 -18.74 17.16 9.13
N PHE A 386 -17.93 17.78 8.27
CA PHE A 386 -18.38 18.92 7.49
C PHE A 386 -19.05 18.41 6.21
N VAL A 387 -20.36 18.38 6.17
CA VAL A 387 -21.09 18.37 4.91
C VAL A 387 -20.81 19.70 4.22
N ARG A 388 -20.56 19.72 2.92
CA ARG A 388 -20.18 20.93 2.15
C ARG A 388 -21.05 22.17 2.43
N ALA A 389 -22.35 21.96 2.70
CA ALA A 389 -23.27 23.04 3.02
C ALA A 389 -22.99 23.69 4.41
N ASP A 390 -22.47 22.91 5.35
CA ASP A 390 -22.22 23.36 6.71
C ASP A 390 -20.83 23.97 6.87
N LEU A 391 -19.91 23.72 5.92
CA LEU A 391 -18.55 24.21 5.98
C LEU A 391 -18.49 25.76 5.95
N VAL A 392 -19.26 26.39 5.06
CA VAL A 392 -19.31 27.85 4.95
C VAL A 392 -19.81 28.46 6.25
N ALA A 393 -20.86 27.86 6.83
CA ALA A 393 -21.39 28.28 8.12
C ALA A 393 -20.36 28.07 9.25
N SER A 394 -19.65 26.95 9.24
CA SER A 394 -18.61 26.63 10.23
C SER A 394 -17.42 27.57 10.15
N VAL A 395 -16.95 27.89 8.95
CA VAL A 395 -15.85 28.86 8.76
C VAL A 395 -16.29 30.25 9.18
N SER A 396 -17.49 30.70 8.79
CA SER A 396 -18.03 31.99 9.20
C SER A 396 -18.17 32.07 10.71
N ARG A 397 -18.73 31.04 11.35
CA ARG A 397 -18.84 30.98 12.82
C ARG A 397 -17.49 30.98 13.51
N THR A 398 -16.50 30.30 12.93
CA THR A 398 -15.11 30.32 13.43
C THR A 398 -14.53 31.72 13.43
N LEU A 399 -14.72 32.43 12.34
CA LEU A 399 -14.24 33.80 12.21
C LEU A 399 -14.93 34.74 13.20
N GLU A 400 -16.24 34.59 13.43
CA GLU A 400 -16.97 35.31 14.48
C GLU A 400 -16.38 35.01 15.86
N LEU A 401 -16.12 33.75 16.20
CA LEU A 401 -15.51 33.34 17.46
C LEU A 401 -14.09 33.93 17.63
N CYS A 402 -13.32 34.03 16.56
CA CYS A 402 -12.02 34.72 16.58
C CYS A 402 -12.20 36.19 17.01
N VAL A 403 -13.14 36.90 16.39
CA VAL A 403 -13.40 38.31 16.71
C VAL A 403 -13.91 38.50 18.15
N GLU A 404 -14.84 37.65 18.58
CA GLU A 404 -15.37 37.64 19.96
C GLU A 404 -14.27 37.36 20.98
N GLY A 405 -13.36 36.41 20.67
CA GLY A 405 -12.22 36.02 21.51
C GLY A 405 -11.03 37.01 21.46
N LYS A 406 -11.12 38.06 20.67
CA LYS A 406 -10.01 38.99 20.39
C LYS A 406 -8.78 38.34 19.76
N ILE A 407 -9.02 37.26 19.00
CA ILE A 407 -8.02 36.58 18.17
C ILE A 407 -8.22 37.10 16.75
N PHE A 408 -7.12 37.53 16.10
CA PHE A 408 -7.19 38.12 14.76
C PHE A 408 -6.84 37.09 13.69
N PRO A 409 -7.84 36.58 12.93
CA PRO A 409 -7.57 35.71 11.79
C PRO A 409 -6.85 36.51 10.72
N VAL A 410 -5.65 36.04 10.32
CA VAL A 410 -4.85 36.69 9.28
C VAL A 410 -5.23 36.19 7.89
N GLY A 411 -5.81 35.00 7.78
CA GLY A 411 -6.28 34.42 6.55
C GLY A 411 -6.81 32.99 6.73
N VAL A 412 -7.37 32.44 5.65
CA VAL A 412 -7.85 31.06 5.55
C VAL A 412 -7.17 30.42 4.35
N GLY A 413 -6.29 29.46 4.59
CA GLY A 413 -5.57 28.75 3.52
C GLY A 413 -6.31 27.50 3.06
N MET A 414 -6.30 27.22 1.77
CA MET A 414 -6.84 26.00 1.19
C MET A 414 -6.19 25.63 -0.14
N ASP A 415 -6.22 24.32 -0.45
CA ASP A 415 -5.92 23.86 -1.81
C ASP A 415 -7.22 23.86 -2.64
N PRO A 416 -7.31 24.71 -3.71
CA PRO A 416 -8.51 24.78 -4.53
C PRO A 416 -8.69 23.59 -5.48
N VAL A 417 -7.78 22.59 -5.47
CA VAL A 417 -7.84 21.44 -6.36
C VAL A 417 -8.82 20.39 -5.83
N GLY A 418 -9.60 19.78 -6.73
CA GLY A 418 -10.56 18.74 -6.37
C GLY A 418 -11.80 19.29 -5.65
N PRO A 419 -12.25 18.66 -4.54
CA PRO A 419 -13.47 19.08 -3.83
C PRO A 419 -13.43 20.52 -3.32
N GLY A 420 -12.23 21.05 -2.99
CA GLY A 420 -12.02 22.43 -2.57
C GLY A 420 -12.53 23.46 -3.58
N SER A 421 -12.41 23.18 -4.89
CA SER A 421 -12.85 24.10 -5.95
C SER A 421 -14.34 24.46 -5.86
N THR A 422 -15.18 23.58 -5.31
CA THR A 422 -16.63 23.80 -5.19
C THR A 422 -17.03 24.66 -4.00
N VAL A 423 -16.10 24.98 -3.11
CA VAL A 423 -16.35 25.69 -1.86
C VAL A 423 -15.89 27.15 -1.94
N VAL A 424 -14.96 27.47 -2.85
CA VAL A 424 -14.40 28.82 -3.02
C VAL A 424 -15.50 29.85 -3.27
N GLY A 425 -16.39 29.60 -4.24
CA GLY A 425 -17.50 30.52 -4.55
C GLY A 425 -18.42 30.77 -3.35
N PRO A 426 -19.00 29.73 -2.72
CA PRO A 426 -19.80 29.86 -1.52
C PRO A 426 -19.13 30.60 -0.36
N LEU A 427 -17.82 30.43 -0.15
CA LEU A 427 -17.05 31.18 0.85
C LEU A 427 -16.95 32.66 0.48
N GLN A 428 -16.67 32.98 -0.78
CA GLN A 428 -16.60 34.35 -1.28
C GLN A 428 -17.96 35.05 -1.17
N ASP A 429 -19.06 34.35 -1.44
CA ASP A 429 -20.43 34.85 -1.26
C ASP A 429 -20.76 35.15 0.20
N ALA A 430 -20.15 34.39 1.13
CA ALA A 430 -20.23 34.62 2.57
C ALA A 430 -19.24 35.68 3.08
N GLY A 431 -18.48 36.35 2.20
CA GLY A 431 -17.49 37.35 2.55
C GLY A 431 -16.13 36.80 3.01
N VAL A 432 -15.89 35.52 2.85
CA VAL A 432 -14.62 34.86 3.16
C VAL A 432 -13.82 34.63 1.87
N TYR A 433 -12.65 35.20 1.76
CA TYR A 433 -11.76 35.07 0.60
C TYR A 433 -10.57 34.20 0.98
N PRO A 434 -10.64 32.87 0.70
CA PRO A 434 -9.55 31.99 1.06
C PRO A 434 -8.31 32.26 0.23
N GLU A 435 -7.13 32.04 0.83
CA GLU A 435 -5.86 32.00 0.13
C GLU A 435 -5.72 30.63 -0.55
N GLU A 436 -5.71 30.65 -1.87
CA GLU A 436 -5.64 29.45 -2.70
C GLU A 436 -4.18 29.03 -2.87
N LEU A 437 -3.78 27.93 -2.23
CA LEU A 437 -2.43 27.40 -2.33
C LEU A 437 -2.25 26.63 -3.64
N SER A 438 -1.24 27.02 -4.44
CA SER A 438 -0.82 26.19 -5.58
C SER A 438 -0.16 24.89 -5.11
N GLY A 439 -0.06 23.87 -5.99
CA GLY A 439 0.63 22.63 -5.64
C GLY A 439 2.09 22.83 -5.19
N ALA A 440 2.76 23.91 -5.64
CA ALA A 440 4.08 24.28 -5.14
C ALA A 440 4.03 24.85 -3.72
N ASP A 441 2.99 25.60 -3.38
CA ASP A 441 2.82 26.18 -2.05
C ASP A 441 2.40 25.11 -1.04
N VAL A 442 1.57 24.14 -1.43
CA VAL A 442 1.27 22.95 -0.63
C VAL A 442 2.55 22.21 -0.23
N SER A 443 3.47 22.02 -1.17
CA SER A 443 4.75 21.37 -0.88
C SER A 443 5.64 22.19 0.03
N LYS A 444 5.69 23.50 -0.15
CA LYS A 444 6.44 24.40 0.75
C LYS A 444 5.84 24.40 2.15
N ALA A 445 4.51 24.34 2.27
CA ALA A 445 3.82 24.23 3.55
C ALA A 445 4.20 22.92 4.26
N TRP A 446 4.30 21.81 3.53
CA TRP A 446 4.77 20.54 4.07
C TRP A 446 6.23 20.61 4.54
N GLU A 447 7.15 21.17 3.73
CA GLU A 447 8.55 21.34 4.14
C GLU A 447 8.70 22.29 5.34
N LEU A 448 7.89 23.35 5.40
CA LEU A 448 7.83 24.24 6.55
C LEU A 448 7.42 23.48 7.82
N PHE A 449 6.36 22.67 7.73
CA PHE A 449 5.86 21.89 8.84
C PHE A 449 6.93 20.92 9.36
N LYS A 450 7.56 20.13 8.48
CA LYS A 450 8.65 19.21 8.85
C LYS A 450 9.79 19.93 9.59
N ARG A 451 10.17 21.10 9.11
CA ARG A 451 11.20 21.92 9.76
C ARG A 451 10.77 22.36 11.16
N LEU A 452 9.55 22.90 11.29
CA LEU A 452 9.03 23.36 12.59
C LEU A 452 8.85 22.21 13.56
N TRP A 453 8.46 21.03 13.07
CA TRP A 453 8.39 19.81 13.88
C TRP A 453 9.78 19.41 14.40
N ALA A 454 10.78 19.33 13.54
CA ALA A 454 12.16 19.00 13.91
C ALA A 454 12.77 20.03 14.89
N GLU A 455 12.33 21.29 14.85
CA GLU A 455 12.71 22.35 15.77
C GLU A 455 11.95 22.31 17.11
N GLY A 456 10.98 21.38 17.31
CA GLY A 456 10.13 21.29 18.50
C GLY A 456 9.17 22.47 18.67
N ARG A 457 8.80 23.13 17.57
CA ARG A 457 7.98 24.36 17.56
C ARG A 457 6.50 24.12 17.27
N ILE A 458 6.07 22.86 17.15
CA ILE A 458 4.67 22.50 16.97
C ILE A 458 4.17 21.87 18.24
N VAL A 459 3.02 22.34 18.71
CA VAL A 459 2.26 21.79 19.83
C VAL A 459 0.77 21.75 19.45
N HIS A 460 -0.03 20.94 20.11
CA HIS A 460 -1.42 20.76 19.73
C HIS A 460 -2.37 20.52 20.92
N ASP A 461 -3.66 20.51 20.64
CA ASP A 461 -4.75 20.44 21.62
C ASP A 461 -5.03 19.03 22.19
N GLY A 462 -4.27 18.02 21.76
CA GLY A 462 -4.40 16.63 22.21
C GLY A 462 -5.64 15.91 21.68
N ASP A 463 -6.28 16.40 20.61
CA ASP A 463 -7.41 15.70 19.99
C ASP A 463 -6.95 14.36 19.36
N GLY A 464 -7.68 13.27 19.68
CA GLY A 464 -7.28 11.92 19.23
C GLY A 464 -7.31 11.72 17.71
N ARG A 465 -8.01 12.58 16.96
CA ARG A 465 -8.04 12.54 15.49
C ARG A 465 -6.67 12.82 14.87
N TRP A 466 -5.80 13.60 15.54
CA TRP A 466 -4.42 13.81 15.09
C TRP A 466 -3.64 12.50 14.99
N ALA A 467 -3.66 11.72 16.08
CA ALA A 467 -2.96 10.43 16.12
C ALA A 467 -3.48 9.46 15.06
N ALA A 468 -4.81 9.38 14.89
CA ALA A 468 -5.43 8.55 13.87
C ALA A 468 -5.04 8.96 12.43
N ALA A 469 -4.91 10.27 12.17
CA ALA A 469 -4.49 10.76 10.86
C ALA A 469 -3.00 10.52 10.59
N TRP A 470 -2.11 10.76 11.58
CA TRP A 470 -0.68 10.50 11.44
C TRP A 470 -0.35 9.02 11.29
N ALA A 471 -1.09 8.13 11.95
CA ALA A 471 -0.90 6.69 11.84
C ALA A 471 -1.06 6.16 10.40
N LEU A 472 -1.82 6.86 9.56
CA LEU A 472 -2.14 6.45 8.19
C LEU A 472 -1.54 7.39 7.13
N ALA A 473 -0.90 8.48 7.55
CA ALA A 473 -0.38 9.50 6.64
C ALA A 473 0.82 8.98 5.83
N GLN A 474 0.82 9.27 4.54
CA GLN A 474 1.91 8.92 3.63
C GLN A 474 2.37 10.17 2.87
N GLU A 475 3.67 10.21 2.54
CA GLU A 475 4.22 11.26 1.69
C GLU A 475 4.18 10.84 0.22
N ARG A 476 3.62 11.69 -0.61
CA ARG A 476 3.63 11.53 -2.06
C ARG A 476 4.82 12.28 -2.64
N SER A 477 5.78 11.55 -3.19
CA SER A 477 6.85 12.12 -4.01
C SER A 477 6.82 11.51 -5.42
N SER A 478 6.89 12.33 -6.45
CA SER A 478 7.05 11.87 -7.84
C SER A 478 8.12 12.69 -8.53
N LYS A 479 8.91 12.09 -9.43
CA LYS A 479 9.92 12.82 -10.23
C LYS A 479 9.28 14.05 -10.88
N GLY A 480 9.80 15.23 -10.57
CA GLY A 480 9.30 16.51 -11.09
C GLY A 480 8.11 17.13 -10.35
N ARG A 481 7.65 16.52 -9.25
CA ARG A 481 6.68 17.13 -8.32
C ARG A 481 7.30 17.23 -6.95
N TYR A 482 6.94 18.28 -6.25
CA TYR A 482 7.37 18.51 -4.88
C TYR A 482 6.66 17.54 -3.93
N PRO A 483 7.30 17.09 -2.83
CA PRO A 483 6.67 16.21 -1.84
C PRO A 483 5.47 16.88 -1.17
N SER A 484 4.45 16.09 -0.87
CA SER A 484 3.25 16.52 -0.14
C SER A 484 2.58 15.30 0.51
N LEU A 485 1.70 15.51 1.47
CA LEU A 485 0.88 14.43 2.01
C LEU A 485 -0.02 13.84 0.91
N ASP A 486 -0.15 12.51 0.88
CA ASP A 486 -0.97 11.81 -0.11
C ASP A 486 -2.42 11.68 0.35
N ARG A 487 -3.27 12.59 -0.11
CA ARG A 487 -4.71 12.58 0.17
C ARG A 487 -5.47 11.41 -0.46
N TYR A 488 -4.85 10.65 -1.35
CA TYR A 488 -5.46 9.47 -1.98
C TYR A 488 -5.10 8.17 -1.28
N ALA A 489 -4.04 8.18 -0.47
CA ALA A 489 -3.65 7.03 0.34
C ALA A 489 -4.47 6.92 1.63
N SER A 490 -4.74 8.07 2.27
CA SER A 490 -5.52 8.12 3.51
C SER A 490 -6.20 9.47 3.69
N ASP A 491 -7.08 9.60 4.70
CA ASP A 491 -7.68 10.89 5.06
C ASP A 491 -6.66 11.75 5.80
N VAL A 492 -5.99 12.62 5.07
CA VAL A 492 -5.05 13.63 5.58
C VAL A 492 -5.62 15.03 5.61
N SER A 493 -6.95 15.19 5.49
CA SER A 493 -7.58 16.51 5.39
C SER A 493 -7.28 17.41 6.59
N ILE A 494 -7.30 16.86 7.82
CA ILE A 494 -6.94 17.64 9.01
C ILE A 494 -5.45 17.99 9.06
N LEU A 495 -4.58 17.12 8.54
CA LEU A 495 -3.14 17.38 8.50
C LEU A 495 -2.83 18.48 7.48
N ASN A 496 -3.36 18.38 6.26
CA ASN A 496 -3.24 19.44 5.27
C ASN A 496 -3.81 20.78 5.77
N ALA A 497 -4.96 20.74 6.43
CA ALA A 497 -5.53 21.94 7.06
C ALA A 497 -4.56 22.57 8.08
N ALA A 498 -3.85 21.76 8.87
CA ALA A 498 -2.81 22.25 9.78
C ALA A 498 -1.63 22.89 9.04
N LEU A 499 -1.16 22.27 7.94
CA LEU A 499 -0.11 22.83 7.10
C LEU A 499 -0.51 24.21 6.56
N PHE A 500 -1.74 24.33 6.07
CA PHE A 500 -2.25 25.56 5.47
C PHE A 500 -2.46 26.66 6.53
N ALA A 501 -2.93 26.29 7.72
CA ALA A 501 -3.06 27.23 8.83
C ALA A 501 -1.71 27.84 9.24
N ILE A 502 -0.67 27.01 9.39
CA ILE A 502 0.70 27.47 9.68
C ILE A 502 1.23 28.32 8.54
N TRP A 503 1.03 27.87 7.29
CA TRP A 503 1.53 28.57 6.10
C TRP A 503 1.00 30.01 6.03
N VAL A 504 -0.32 30.18 6.11
CA VAL A 504 -0.95 31.50 6.06
C VAL A 504 -0.47 32.40 7.19
N LEU A 505 -0.35 31.86 8.40
CA LEU A 505 0.14 32.60 9.56
C LEU A 505 1.61 33.03 9.37
N GLN A 506 2.46 32.13 8.87
CA GLN A 506 3.89 32.39 8.65
C GLN A 506 4.13 33.42 7.53
N GLU A 507 3.38 33.32 6.42
CA GLU A 507 3.44 34.29 5.32
C GLU A 507 3.06 35.68 5.81
N PHE A 508 2.03 35.81 6.64
CA PHE A 508 1.62 37.05 7.24
C PHE A 508 2.73 37.63 8.15
N LEU A 509 3.31 36.80 9.02
CA LEU A 509 4.39 37.20 9.93
C LEU A 509 5.67 37.63 9.19
N GLY A 510 5.93 37.06 8.01
CA GLY A 510 7.08 37.40 7.17
C GLY A 510 6.93 38.70 6.38
N THR A 511 5.71 39.24 6.28
CA THR A 511 5.42 40.46 5.49
C THR A 511 5.30 41.74 6.31
N GLU A 512 5.16 41.65 7.64
CA GLU A 512 5.03 42.80 8.53
C GLU A 512 6.08 42.76 9.64
N ASP A 513 6.65 43.96 9.97
CA ASP A 513 7.46 44.13 11.18
C ASP A 513 6.56 43.95 12.41
N VAL A 514 6.69 42.84 13.09
CA VAL A 514 5.83 42.39 14.23
C VAL A 514 5.75 43.45 15.34
N ALA A 515 6.71 44.38 15.41
CA ALA A 515 6.72 45.46 16.38
C ALA A 515 5.64 46.54 16.15
N GLU A 516 5.04 46.66 14.96
CA GLU A 516 3.99 47.66 14.67
C GLU A 516 2.55 47.13 14.78
N VAL A 517 2.33 45.81 14.74
CA VAL A 517 0.98 45.20 14.75
C VAL A 517 0.25 45.45 16.09
N GLY A 518 0.98 45.49 17.20
CA GLY A 518 0.41 45.79 18.53
C GLY A 518 -0.05 47.26 18.72
N LYS A 519 0.19 48.15 17.77
CA LYS A 519 -0.15 49.59 17.86
C LYS A 519 -1.22 50.03 16.86
N LYS A 520 -1.53 49.27 15.84
CA LYS A 520 -2.59 49.61 14.87
C LYS A 520 -3.95 49.16 15.38
N LYS A 521 -4.82 50.14 15.75
CA LYS A 521 -6.26 49.88 15.82
C LYS A 521 -6.70 49.41 14.45
N PHE A 522 -7.24 48.19 14.40
CA PHE A 522 -7.88 47.63 13.20
C PHE A 522 -9.12 48.50 12.88
N VAL A 523 -8.92 49.53 12.08
CA VAL A 523 -9.99 50.26 11.43
C VAL A 523 -10.18 49.56 10.09
N GLY A 524 -11.33 48.88 9.90
CA GLY A 524 -11.69 48.29 8.64
C GLY A 524 -11.54 49.31 7.50
N ARG A 525 -10.47 49.23 6.76
CA ARG A 525 -10.30 49.93 5.49
C ARG A 525 -10.82 49.04 4.38
N ALA A 526 -11.97 49.39 3.84
CA ALA A 526 -12.33 49.01 2.49
C ALA A 526 -11.18 49.43 1.57
N ARG A 527 -10.35 48.50 1.17
CA ARG A 527 -9.36 48.74 0.09
C ARG A 527 -9.94 48.22 -1.20
N ALA A 528 -9.77 49.06 -2.22
CA ALA A 528 -10.07 48.74 -3.61
C ALA A 528 -9.55 47.35 -3.98
N VAL A 529 -10.34 46.64 -4.79
CA VAL A 529 -10.13 45.32 -5.38
C VAL A 529 -8.63 45.04 -5.55
N PRO A 530 -8.06 44.09 -4.80
CA PRO A 530 -6.70 43.64 -5.08
C PRO A 530 -6.76 42.67 -6.26
N THR A 531 -5.78 42.77 -7.14
CA THR A 531 -5.47 41.72 -8.13
C THR A 531 -5.46 40.34 -7.49
N PRO A 532 -5.87 39.26 -8.19
CA PRO A 532 -6.27 37.97 -7.60
C PRO A 532 -5.10 37.13 -7.11
N ARG A 533 -4.31 37.63 -6.19
CA ARG A 533 -3.21 36.88 -5.55
C ARG A 533 -2.97 37.20 -4.08
N ARG A 534 -3.83 37.92 -3.38
CA ARG A 534 -3.60 38.23 -1.97
C ARG A 534 -4.89 38.39 -1.17
N ALA A 535 -4.96 37.58 -0.13
CA ALA A 535 -5.56 37.75 1.19
C ALA A 535 -7.07 37.68 1.34
N ALA A 536 -7.46 36.77 2.23
CA ALA A 536 -8.75 36.81 2.90
C ALA A 536 -8.85 38.09 3.75
N VAL A 537 -9.74 38.98 3.41
CA VAL A 537 -10.12 40.11 4.28
C VAL A 537 -11.63 40.08 4.41
N MET A 538 -12.09 39.94 5.65
CA MET A 538 -13.50 40.10 5.99
C MET A 538 -13.96 41.53 5.78
N GLN A 539 -15.05 41.75 5.05
CA GLN A 539 -15.90 42.91 5.18
C GLN A 539 -17.04 42.56 6.12
N PHE A 540 -17.13 43.22 7.26
CA PHE A 540 -18.31 43.33 8.08
C PHE A 540 -19.11 44.57 7.71
#